data_2c1ad0a5f22064822ae28dac4fefb5f4
#
_entry.id   2c1ad0a5f22064822ae28dac4fefb5f4
#
_cell.length_a   1.000
_cell.length_b   1.000
_cell.length_c   1.000
_cell.angle_alpha   90.00
_cell.angle_beta   90.00
_cell.angle_gamma   90.00
#
_symmetry.space_group_name_H-M   'P 1'
#
loop_
_entity.id
_entity.type
_entity.pdbx_description
1 polymer ?
#
loop_
_entity_poly.entity_id
_entity_poly.type
_entity_poly.pdbx_seq_one_letter_code
_entity_poly.pdbx_strand_id
1 'polypeptide(L)'
;MTALPTSSRAAVLRQFGEPLRIEDVPVPREIEPGAILARIETCSVCGTDVHLSRGSLSLKVDLPIIIGHEMVGRIVALGSGSDRDSIGNPLRVGDRIVYTHTACGSCFYCTVA
;
A
#
# COMPACT_ATOMS: atom_id res chain seq x y z
N MET A 1 -0.51 2.86 23.96
CA MET A 1 -0.19 2.65 22.53
C MET A 1 0.76 1.47 22.42
N THR A 2 0.41 0.49 21.64
CA THR A 2 1.33 -0.61 21.32
C THR A 2 2.40 -0.06 20.36
N ALA A 3 3.69 -0.26 20.68
CA ALA A 3 4.77 0.17 19.80
C ALA A 3 4.66 -0.56 18.44
N LEU A 4 4.90 0.15 17.35
CA LEU A 4 4.93 -0.44 16.02
C LEU A 4 6.10 -1.43 15.91
N PRO A 5 5.92 -2.58 15.23
CA PRO A 5 7.03 -3.48 14.96
C PRO A 5 8.07 -2.78 14.06
N THR A 6 9.31 -3.23 14.14
CA THR A 6 10.40 -2.70 13.31
C THR A 6 10.38 -3.26 11.89
N SER A 7 9.79 -4.44 11.72
CA SER A 7 9.64 -5.11 10.42
C SER A 7 8.27 -5.77 10.29
N SER A 8 7.90 -6.06 9.06
CA SER A 8 6.69 -6.80 8.71
C SER A 8 7.01 -7.79 7.60
N ARG A 9 6.36 -8.95 7.61
CA ARG A 9 6.48 -9.90 6.50
C ARG A 9 5.69 -9.42 5.29
N ALA A 10 6.29 -9.55 4.11
CA ALA A 10 5.68 -9.21 2.84
C ALA A 10 5.96 -10.26 1.77
N ALA A 11 5.05 -10.41 0.82
CA ALA A 11 5.25 -11.20 -0.38
C ALA A 11 5.91 -10.30 -1.44
N VAL A 12 7.17 -10.58 -1.75
CA VAL A 12 8.02 -9.74 -2.61
C VAL A 12 8.23 -10.42 -3.95
N LEU A 13 7.95 -9.69 -5.04
CA LEU A 13 8.32 -10.09 -6.38
C LEU A 13 9.75 -9.58 -6.66
N ARG A 14 10.70 -10.51 -6.78
CA ARG A 14 12.11 -10.18 -7.06
C ARG A 14 12.46 -10.32 -8.52
N GLN A 15 11.81 -11.23 -9.23
CA GLN A 15 12.03 -11.47 -10.65
C GLN A 15 10.73 -11.90 -11.30
N PHE A 16 10.47 -11.40 -12.50
CA PHE A 16 9.31 -11.83 -13.28
C PHE A 16 9.35 -13.33 -13.58
N GLY A 17 8.19 -13.98 -13.47
CA GLY A 17 8.05 -15.41 -13.73
C GLY A 17 8.48 -16.32 -12.57
N GLU A 18 9.05 -15.78 -11.50
CA GLU A 18 9.38 -16.55 -10.31
C GLU A 18 8.30 -16.45 -9.23
N PRO A 19 8.23 -17.44 -8.32
CA PRO A 19 7.36 -17.35 -7.15
C PRO A 19 7.69 -16.13 -6.27
N LEU A 20 6.67 -15.55 -5.65
CA LEU A 20 6.86 -14.51 -4.65
C LEU A 20 7.66 -15.07 -3.44
N ARG A 21 8.54 -14.25 -2.89
CA ARG A 21 9.32 -14.60 -1.69
C ARG A 21 8.73 -13.90 -0.48
N ILE A 22 8.59 -14.64 0.61
CA ILE A 22 8.19 -14.04 1.89
C ILE A 22 9.44 -13.49 2.56
N GLU A 23 9.47 -12.19 2.75
CA GLU A 23 10.63 -11.47 3.30
C GLU A 23 10.20 -10.50 4.38
N ASP A 24 11.11 -10.19 5.29
CA ASP A 24 10.94 -9.11 6.26
C ASP A 24 11.30 -7.78 5.61
N VAL A 25 10.37 -6.82 5.68
CA VAL A 25 10.56 -5.46 5.19
C VAL A 25 10.47 -4.48 6.35
N PRO A 26 11.23 -3.38 6.34
CA PRO A 26 11.18 -2.40 7.41
C PRO A 26 9.82 -1.71 7.46
N VAL A 27 9.33 -1.47 8.68
CA VAL A 27 8.15 -0.63 8.90
C VAL A 27 8.63 0.82 9.08
N PRO A 28 8.01 1.79 8.37
CA PRO A 28 8.35 3.20 8.52
C PRO A 28 8.21 3.66 9.97
N ARG A 29 9.19 4.38 10.47
CA ARG A 29 9.16 4.96 11.82
C ARG A 29 8.59 6.37 11.83
N GLU A 30 8.83 7.10 10.75
CA GLU A 30 8.31 8.44 10.52
C GLU A 30 7.25 8.37 9.42
N ILE A 31 6.10 8.97 9.69
CA ILE A 31 5.00 9.02 8.73
C ILE A 31 5.00 10.40 8.10
N GLU A 32 5.18 10.44 6.79
CA GLU A 32 5.20 11.68 6.04
C GLU A 32 3.88 12.46 6.17
N PRO A 33 3.90 13.79 6.07
CA PRO A 33 2.69 14.58 6.01
C PRO A 33 1.76 14.09 4.88
N GLY A 34 0.48 13.93 5.17
CA GLY A 34 -0.52 13.42 4.24
C GLY A 34 -0.54 11.89 4.08
N ALA A 35 0.39 11.16 4.70
CA ALA A 35 0.45 9.71 4.62
C ALA A 35 -0.28 9.02 5.78
N ILE A 36 -0.68 7.78 5.53
CA ILE A 36 -1.30 6.89 6.54
C ILE A 36 -0.49 5.60 6.57
N LEU A 37 -0.11 5.14 7.74
CA LEU A 37 0.42 3.80 7.93
C LEU A 37 -0.72 2.87 8.36
N ALA A 38 -0.99 1.86 7.54
CA ALA A 38 -2.00 0.86 7.83
C ALA A 38 -1.38 -0.53 7.96
N ARG A 39 -1.85 -1.28 8.95
CA ARG A 39 -1.57 -2.71 9.03
C ARG A 39 -2.56 -3.45 8.15
N ILE A 40 -2.06 -4.16 7.14
CA ILE A 40 -2.90 -4.92 6.22
C ILE A 40 -3.52 -6.11 6.97
N GLU A 41 -4.85 -6.22 6.90
CA GLU A 41 -5.61 -7.34 7.46
C GLU A 41 -5.97 -8.36 6.37
N THR A 42 -6.25 -7.89 5.16
CA THR A 42 -6.61 -8.73 4.02
C THR A 42 -6.19 -8.06 2.73
N CYS A 43 -5.69 -8.84 1.80
CA CYS A 43 -5.42 -8.39 0.43
C CYS A 43 -5.89 -9.48 -0.54
N SER A 44 -6.69 -9.11 -1.54
CA SER A 44 -7.08 -10.04 -2.59
C SER A 44 -6.07 -10.06 -3.73
N VAL A 45 -6.16 -11.07 -4.56
CA VAL A 45 -5.36 -11.24 -5.78
C VAL A 45 -6.28 -11.12 -6.97
N CYS A 46 -5.95 -10.28 -7.94
CA CYS A 46 -6.68 -10.14 -9.20
C CYS A 46 -5.81 -10.51 -10.41
N GLY A 47 -6.40 -10.44 -11.60
CA GLY A 47 -5.68 -10.73 -12.84
C GLY A 47 -4.48 -9.81 -13.08
N THR A 48 -4.52 -8.57 -12.62
CA THR A 48 -3.40 -7.62 -12.71
C THR A 48 -2.17 -8.14 -11.96
N ASP A 49 -2.33 -8.69 -10.77
CA ASP A 49 -1.22 -9.25 -9.99
C ASP A 49 -0.57 -10.43 -10.71
N VAL A 50 -1.38 -11.28 -11.34
CA VAL A 50 -0.90 -12.42 -12.14
C VAL A 50 -0.09 -11.94 -13.34
N HIS A 51 -0.62 -10.97 -14.10
CA HIS A 51 0.08 -10.42 -15.27
C HIS A 51 1.35 -9.67 -14.87
N LEU A 52 1.33 -8.93 -13.78
CA LEU A 52 2.48 -8.20 -13.26
C LEU A 52 3.57 -9.17 -12.81
N SER A 53 3.23 -10.23 -12.09
CA SER A 53 4.20 -11.23 -11.65
C SER A 53 4.89 -11.95 -12.81
N ARG A 54 4.23 -12.08 -13.96
CA ARG A 54 4.77 -12.67 -15.18
C ARG A 54 5.56 -11.67 -16.05
N GLY A 55 5.51 -10.37 -15.72
CA GLY A 55 6.11 -9.32 -16.54
C GLY A 55 5.40 -9.08 -17.87
N SER A 56 4.10 -9.44 -17.97
CA SER A 56 3.31 -9.33 -19.20
C SER A 56 2.50 -8.04 -19.33
N LEU A 57 2.62 -7.12 -18.36
CA LEU A 57 2.03 -5.78 -18.47
C LEU A 57 2.96 -4.85 -19.24
N SER A 58 2.37 -3.95 -20.04
CA SER A 58 3.10 -2.89 -20.77
C SER A 58 3.56 -1.74 -19.86
N LEU A 59 3.62 -1.97 -18.55
CA LEU A 59 4.05 -1.00 -17.55
C LEU A 59 5.51 -1.24 -17.19
N LYS A 60 6.26 -0.15 -17.07
CA LYS A 60 7.59 -0.24 -16.45
C LYS A 60 7.41 -0.45 -14.97
N VAL A 61 7.89 -1.58 -14.48
CA VAL A 61 7.87 -1.93 -13.06
C VAL A 61 9.30 -2.17 -12.61
N ASP A 62 9.72 -1.46 -11.59
CA ASP A 62 11.02 -1.64 -10.97
C ASP A 62 10.95 -2.73 -9.90
N LEU A 63 11.84 -3.71 -9.98
CA LEU A 63 11.95 -4.80 -9.01
C LEU A 63 13.10 -4.54 -8.02
N PRO A 64 13.00 -5.01 -6.79
CA PRO A 64 11.91 -5.81 -6.21
C PRO A 64 10.70 -4.96 -5.83
N ILE A 65 9.49 -5.56 -5.85
CA ILE A 65 8.26 -4.88 -5.51
C ILE A 65 7.33 -5.78 -4.67
N ILE A 66 6.57 -5.17 -3.78
CA ILE A 66 5.43 -5.81 -3.11
C ILE A 66 4.20 -5.54 -3.95
N ILE A 67 3.57 -6.58 -4.46
CA ILE A 67 2.36 -6.47 -5.29
C ILE A 67 1.10 -6.66 -4.44
N GLY A 68 -0.03 -6.27 -5.00
CA GLY A 68 -1.34 -6.27 -4.35
C GLY A 68 -1.88 -4.84 -4.24
N HIS A 69 -3.12 -4.64 -4.64
CA HIS A 69 -3.75 -3.32 -4.72
C HIS A 69 -5.22 -3.33 -4.31
N GLU A 70 -5.70 -4.43 -3.76
CA GLU A 70 -7.06 -4.60 -3.26
C GLU A 70 -6.99 -5.00 -1.78
N MET A 71 -6.73 -4.02 -0.91
CA MET A 71 -6.44 -4.29 0.49
C MET A 71 -7.42 -3.63 1.43
N VAL A 72 -7.61 -4.29 2.56
CA VAL A 72 -8.24 -3.76 3.76
C VAL A 72 -7.17 -3.68 4.84
N GLY A 73 -7.06 -2.54 5.48
CA GLY A 73 -6.09 -2.33 6.54
C GLY A 73 -6.68 -1.59 7.72
N ARG A 74 -5.97 -1.63 8.83
CA ARG A 74 -6.29 -0.86 10.02
C ARG A 74 -5.24 0.21 10.25
N ILE A 75 -5.68 1.44 10.44
CA ILE A 75 -4.80 2.59 10.67
C ILE A 75 -4.01 2.36 11.96
N VAL A 76 -2.69 2.46 11.87
CA VAL A 76 -1.78 2.36 13.02
C VAL A 76 -1.04 3.67 13.28
N ALA A 77 -0.89 4.53 12.28
CA ALA A 77 -0.37 5.88 12.45
C ALA A 77 -0.89 6.81 11.34
N LEU A 78 -1.03 8.08 11.67
CA LEU A 78 -1.44 9.15 10.75
C LEU A 78 -0.32 10.19 10.67
N GLY A 79 0.06 10.56 9.46
CA GLY A 79 0.87 11.74 9.22
C GLY A 79 0.05 13.03 9.40
N SER A 80 0.71 14.16 9.52
CA SER A 80 0.01 15.43 9.62
C SER A 80 -0.84 15.70 8.37
N GLY A 81 -2.09 16.15 8.56
CA GLY A 81 -3.02 16.45 7.47
C GLY A 81 -3.71 15.24 6.84
N SER A 82 -3.56 14.02 7.39
CA SER A 82 -4.21 12.79 6.92
C SER A 82 -5.33 12.30 7.84
N ASP A 83 -6.01 13.21 8.50
CA ASP A 83 -7.05 12.92 9.49
C ASP A 83 -8.48 12.84 8.92
N ARG A 84 -8.61 12.81 7.60
CA ARG A 84 -9.91 12.69 6.90
C ARG A 84 -9.84 11.74 5.73
N ASP A 85 -10.96 11.05 5.48
CA ASP A 85 -11.14 10.23 4.29
C ASP A 85 -11.47 11.07 3.04
N SER A 86 -11.65 10.40 1.90
CA SER A 86 -11.94 11.05 0.61
C SER A 86 -13.27 11.80 0.53
N ILE A 87 -14.18 11.57 1.47
CA ILE A 87 -15.47 12.26 1.57
C ILE A 87 -15.57 13.17 2.80
N GLY A 88 -14.46 13.38 3.50
CA GLY A 88 -14.34 14.34 4.59
C GLY A 88 -14.65 13.81 5.99
N ASN A 89 -14.90 12.51 6.16
CA ASN A 89 -15.09 11.93 7.48
C ASN A 89 -13.76 11.86 8.25
N PRO A 90 -13.77 12.10 9.56
CA PRO A 90 -12.55 11.99 10.36
C PRO A 90 -12.03 10.56 10.40
N LEU A 91 -10.71 10.44 10.29
CA LEU A 91 -9.96 9.19 10.45
C LEU A 91 -9.20 9.18 11.77
N ARG A 92 -9.14 8.01 12.41
CA ARG A 92 -8.43 7.80 13.67
C ARG A 92 -7.60 6.53 13.62
N VAL A 93 -6.55 6.48 14.41
CA VAL A 93 -5.82 5.22 14.67
C VAL A 93 -6.81 4.18 15.19
N GLY A 94 -6.78 2.99 14.61
CA GLY A 94 -7.70 1.90 14.89
C GLY A 94 -8.84 1.75 13.88
N ASP A 95 -9.12 2.74 13.05
CA ASP A 95 -10.14 2.64 12.00
C ASP A 95 -9.72 1.64 10.93
N ARG A 96 -10.69 0.88 10.43
CA ARG A 96 -10.50 -0.01 9.28
C ARG A 96 -10.79 0.76 7.99
N ILE A 97 -9.87 0.68 7.04
CA ILE A 97 -9.94 1.39 5.78
C ILE A 97 -9.77 0.48 4.57
N VAL A 98 -10.40 0.86 3.49
CA VAL A 98 -10.15 0.40 2.12
C VAL A 98 -9.59 1.59 1.34
N TYR A 99 -8.58 1.40 0.55
CA TYR A 99 -7.93 2.51 -0.16
C TYR A 99 -7.34 2.08 -1.50
N THR A 100 -7.13 3.06 -2.37
CA THR A 100 -6.32 2.89 -3.59
C THR A 100 -4.89 3.33 -3.30
N HIS A 101 -3.93 2.75 -3.99
CA HIS A 101 -2.53 2.86 -3.59
C HIS A 101 -1.71 3.95 -4.29
N THR A 102 -2.16 4.53 -5.40
CA THR A 102 -1.28 5.35 -6.24
C THR A 102 -1.80 6.72 -6.65
N ALA A 103 -3.08 7.01 -6.45
CA ALA A 103 -3.63 8.28 -6.86
C ALA A 103 -3.40 9.36 -5.80
N CYS A 104 -2.67 10.42 -6.13
CA CYS A 104 -2.53 11.59 -5.25
C CYS A 104 -3.76 12.51 -5.28
N GLY A 105 -4.63 12.39 -6.30
CA GLY A 105 -5.85 13.16 -6.47
C GLY A 105 -5.64 14.63 -6.88
N SER A 106 -4.40 15.10 -6.98
CA SER A 106 -4.09 16.52 -7.21
C SER A 106 -3.15 16.81 -8.37
N CYS A 107 -2.46 15.82 -8.92
CA CYS A 107 -1.60 16.02 -10.07
C CYS A 107 -2.40 16.07 -11.39
N PHE A 108 -1.77 16.53 -12.45
CA PHE A 108 -2.35 16.61 -13.79
C PHE A 108 -3.04 15.29 -14.21
N TYR A 109 -2.36 14.16 -14.05
CA TYR A 109 -2.89 12.86 -14.45
C TYR A 109 -4.10 12.41 -13.61
N CYS A 110 -4.17 12.79 -12.36
CA CYS A 110 -5.33 12.47 -11.51
C CYS A 110 -6.55 13.34 -11.80
N THR A 111 -6.34 14.56 -12.33
CA THR A 111 -7.41 15.55 -12.48
C THR A 111 -7.98 15.66 -13.89
N VAL A 112 -7.23 15.25 -14.92
CA VAL A 112 -7.60 15.44 -16.34
C VAL A 112 -7.50 14.17 -17.21
N ALA A 113 -6.97 13.09 -16.67
CA ALA A 113 -6.83 11.82 -17.39
C ALA A 113 -8.05 10.92 -17.20
#